data_8c5a5368cf422ba8b602fb68544b58a8
#
_entry.id   8c5a5368cf422ba8b602fb68544b58a8
#
_cell.length_a   1.000
_cell.length_b   1.000
_cell.length_c   1.000
_cell.angle_alpha   90.00
_cell.angle_beta   90.00
_cell.angle_gamma   90.00
#
_symmetry.space_group_name_H-M   'P 1'
#
loop_
_entity.id
_entity.type
_entity.pdbx_description
1 polymer ?
#
loop_
_entity_poly.entity_id
_entity_poly.type
_entity_poly.pdbx_seq_one_letter_code
_entity_poly.pdbx_strand_id
1 'polypeptide(L)'
;FLTDTRATTVRHLLYGSKRFIRFRTLGAGYSEEELKAVLAGEAEHRPRQKSPAPEQKFQMLVDIQAKLAEGKGTGFARWAKQHNLKEMSRTLVFLQENKIGSIEEMQERVDAATARYHELGDSIKASEKRLAEIAVLKAHIINYAKTRPVYDAYRKTGYSKRFLETHRTEITLHKAAKAAFDEANLKTLPKVKELDAEYSKLLTEKKARYPDYRKAKEEMQELLRAQKNIELFFDEEKNPEQTEHSR
;
A
#
# COMPACT_ATOMS: atom_id res chain seq x y z
N PHE A 1 40.36 21.73 -12.89
CA PHE A 1 39.99 20.79 -11.77
C PHE A 1 40.89 21.11 -10.59
N LEU A 2 40.31 21.48 -9.45
CA LEU A 2 41.01 21.61 -8.18
C LEU A 2 40.78 20.31 -7.40
N THR A 3 41.85 19.65 -6.98
CA THR A 3 41.81 18.41 -6.19
C THR A 3 42.14 18.72 -4.74
N ASP A 4 41.32 18.24 -3.81
CA ASP A 4 41.63 18.27 -2.37
C ASP A 4 42.13 16.89 -1.94
N THR A 5 43.44 16.80 -1.67
CA THR A 5 44.12 15.55 -1.31
C THR A 5 44.17 15.28 0.19
N ARG A 6 43.52 16.09 1.06
CA ARG A 6 43.53 15.93 2.52
C ARG A 6 42.62 14.83 3.06
N ALA A 7 41.80 14.21 2.24
CA ALA A 7 40.90 13.12 2.64
C ALA A 7 41.23 11.85 1.86
N THR A 8 41.05 10.70 2.51
CA THR A 8 41.16 9.36 1.91
C THR A 8 40.24 9.13 0.68
N THR A 9 39.48 10.12 0.26
CA THR A 9 38.55 10.06 -0.88
C THR A 9 38.77 11.27 -1.76
N VAL A 10 39.15 11.03 -3.02
CA VAL A 10 39.34 12.09 -4.03
C VAL A 10 37.99 12.80 -4.30
N ARG A 11 38.02 14.12 -4.22
CA ARG A 11 36.87 14.98 -4.47
C ARG A 11 37.22 15.98 -5.57
N HIS A 12 36.28 16.28 -6.43
CA HIS A 12 36.46 17.24 -7.51
C HIS A 12 35.46 18.38 -7.45
N LEU A 13 35.90 19.57 -7.78
CA LEU A 13 35.07 20.74 -7.93
C LEU A 13 34.68 20.84 -9.42
N LEU A 14 33.40 20.67 -9.73
CA LEU A 14 32.89 20.93 -11.08
C LEU A 14 32.84 22.42 -11.35
N TYR A 15 33.14 22.78 -12.60
CA TYR A 15 33.08 24.20 -13.04
C TYR A 15 31.72 24.82 -12.73
N GLY A 16 31.69 25.96 -12.03
CA GLY A 16 30.46 26.60 -11.57
C GLY A 16 29.85 26.07 -10.27
N SER A 17 30.42 25.04 -9.67
CA SER A 17 29.92 24.47 -8.38
C SER A 17 30.74 25.03 -7.19
N LYS A 18 30.04 25.37 -6.09
CA LYS A 18 30.65 25.76 -4.81
C LYS A 18 30.98 24.59 -3.90
N ARG A 19 30.67 23.33 -4.30
CA ARG A 19 30.83 22.14 -3.46
C ARG A 19 31.65 21.08 -4.17
N PHE A 20 32.55 20.45 -3.44
CA PHE A 20 33.27 19.25 -3.90
C PHE A 20 32.35 18.05 -3.99
N ILE A 21 32.42 17.31 -5.10
CA ILE A 21 31.63 16.10 -5.37
C ILE A 21 32.59 14.89 -5.40
N ARG A 22 32.19 13.81 -4.77
CA ARG A 22 32.92 12.54 -4.82
C ARG A 22 32.61 11.81 -6.11
N PHE A 23 33.61 11.25 -6.80
CA PHE A 23 33.40 10.49 -8.02
C PHE A 23 32.33 9.41 -7.90
N ARG A 24 32.38 8.62 -6.82
CA ARG A 24 31.37 7.56 -6.57
C ARG A 24 29.92 8.06 -6.54
N THR A 25 29.68 9.35 -6.29
CA THR A 25 28.32 9.90 -6.29
C THR A 25 27.83 10.26 -7.70
N LEU A 26 28.70 10.26 -8.68
CA LEU A 26 28.33 10.46 -10.08
C LEU A 26 27.80 9.16 -10.73
N GLY A 27 28.04 8.02 -10.10
CA GLY A 27 27.53 6.71 -10.53
C GLY A 27 28.58 5.86 -11.28
N ALA A 28 28.14 4.78 -11.89
CA ALA A 28 28.99 3.89 -12.67
C ALA A 28 29.60 4.62 -13.87
N GLY A 29 30.85 4.34 -14.20
CA GLY A 29 31.62 5.00 -15.25
C GLY A 29 32.37 6.25 -14.78
N TYR A 30 32.27 6.63 -13.49
CA TYR A 30 32.93 7.80 -12.92
C TYR A 30 33.82 7.47 -11.71
N SER A 31 34.20 6.20 -11.51
CA SER A 31 35.23 5.87 -10.53
C SER A 31 36.59 6.44 -11.00
N GLU A 32 37.50 6.64 -10.05
CA GLU A 32 38.85 7.17 -10.37
C GLU A 32 39.58 6.22 -11.32
N GLU A 33 39.42 4.90 -11.16
CA GLU A 33 40.01 3.87 -11.97
C GLU A 33 39.44 3.87 -13.40
N GLU A 34 38.11 3.94 -13.51
CA GLU A 34 37.42 4.01 -14.81
C GLU A 34 37.79 5.29 -15.58
N LEU A 35 37.85 6.43 -14.90
CA LEU A 35 38.27 7.67 -15.54
C LEU A 35 39.72 7.67 -15.96
N LYS A 36 40.64 7.04 -15.21
CA LYS A 36 42.03 6.85 -15.60
C LYS A 36 42.14 5.97 -16.82
N ALA A 37 41.42 4.86 -16.90
CA ALA A 37 41.37 3.96 -18.06
C ALA A 37 40.84 4.69 -19.31
N VAL A 38 39.82 5.52 -19.20
CA VAL A 38 39.31 6.36 -20.29
C VAL A 38 40.35 7.39 -20.77
N LEU A 39 41.03 8.06 -19.82
CA LEU A 39 42.06 9.05 -20.14
C LEU A 39 43.32 8.40 -20.76
N ALA A 40 43.62 7.16 -20.39
CA ALA A 40 44.69 6.35 -21.01
C ALA A 40 44.31 5.80 -22.38
N GLY A 41 43.08 5.94 -22.83
CA GLY A 41 42.56 5.37 -24.08
C GLY A 41 42.29 3.85 -24.03
N GLU A 42 42.31 3.26 -22.83
CA GLU A 42 42.12 1.82 -22.62
C GLU A 42 40.61 1.46 -22.51
N ALA A 43 39.74 2.45 -22.30
CA ALA A 43 38.29 2.24 -22.20
C ALA A 43 37.51 3.42 -22.79
N GLU A 44 36.32 3.15 -23.35
CA GLU A 44 35.41 4.18 -23.79
C GLU A 44 34.52 4.69 -22.58
N HIS A 45 34.37 5.99 -22.46
CA HIS A 45 33.50 6.56 -21.46
C HIS A 45 32.05 6.28 -21.81
N ARG A 46 31.38 5.47 -20.98
CA ARG A 46 29.94 5.21 -21.06
C ARG A 46 29.21 5.97 -19.96
N PRO A 47 28.69 7.18 -20.24
CA PRO A 47 27.94 7.94 -19.26
C PRO A 47 26.73 7.11 -18.81
N ARG A 48 26.42 7.16 -17.52
CA ARG A 48 25.22 6.54 -16.96
C ARG A 48 24.01 6.99 -17.77
N GLN A 49 23.36 6.07 -18.47
CA GLN A 49 22.03 6.34 -19.01
C GLN A 49 21.15 6.68 -17.81
N LYS A 50 20.61 7.89 -17.78
CA LYS A 50 19.57 8.24 -16.80
C LYS A 50 18.48 7.21 -17.00
N SER A 51 18.24 6.37 -15.99
CA SER A 51 17.00 5.60 -15.93
C SER A 51 15.86 6.59 -16.23
N PRO A 52 14.90 6.24 -17.09
CA PRO A 52 13.74 7.10 -17.27
C PRO A 52 13.24 7.44 -15.87
N ALA A 53 13.07 8.74 -15.60
CA ALA A 53 12.56 9.18 -14.32
C ALA A 53 11.26 8.40 -14.09
N PRO A 54 11.04 7.80 -12.90
CA PRO A 54 9.78 7.11 -12.63
C PRO A 54 8.67 8.07 -13.03
N GLU A 55 7.72 7.56 -13.82
CA GLU A 55 6.56 8.34 -14.27
C GLU A 55 5.98 9.04 -13.05
N GLN A 56 6.12 10.35 -13.02
CA GLN A 56 5.67 11.11 -11.87
C GLN A 56 4.15 11.19 -11.97
N LYS A 57 3.48 10.35 -11.17
CA LYS A 57 2.04 10.41 -11.00
C LYS A 57 1.64 11.86 -10.69
N PHE A 58 0.56 12.32 -11.32
CA PHE A 58 0.05 13.67 -11.06
C PHE A 58 -0.50 13.76 -9.62
N GLN A 59 -0.48 14.99 -9.07
CA GLN A 59 -0.91 15.27 -7.71
C GLN A 59 -2.23 16.04 -7.73
N MET A 60 -2.84 16.21 -6.56
CA MET A 60 -4.02 17.05 -6.40
C MET A 60 -3.68 18.51 -6.67
N LEU A 61 -4.62 19.23 -7.31
CA LEU A 61 -4.57 20.68 -7.37
C LEU A 61 -4.72 21.28 -5.96
N VAL A 62 -4.12 22.43 -5.77
CA VAL A 62 -4.21 23.20 -4.54
C VAL A 62 -5.33 24.23 -4.71
N ASP A 63 -6.32 24.23 -3.84
CA ASP A 63 -7.29 25.32 -3.74
C ASP A 63 -6.58 26.57 -3.20
N ILE A 64 -6.27 27.47 -4.10
CA ILE A 64 -5.49 28.68 -3.80
C ILE A 64 -6.32 29.63 -2.92
N GLN A 65 -7.61 29.76 -3.17
CA GLN A 65 -8.49 30.67 -2.45
C GLN A 65 -8.66 30.22 -0.99
N ALA A 66 -8.95 28.96 -0.77
CA ALA A 66 -9.02 28.40 0.58
C ALA A 66 -7.72 28.59 1.36
N LYS A 67 -6.57 28.40 0.70
CA LYS A 67 -5.25 28.53 1.34
C LYS A 67 -4.88 29.99 1.61
N LEU A 68 -5.29 30.94 0.79
CA LEU A 68 -5.14 32.38 1.07
C LEU A 68 -6.02 32.81 2.25
N ALA A 69 -7.25 32.31 2.34
CA ALA A 69 -8.13 32.54 3.48
C ALA A 69 -7.56 31.99 4.80
N GLU A 70 -6.78 30.91 4.75
CA GLU A 70 -6.00 30.35 5.87
C GLU A 70 -4.76 31.20 6.24
N GLY A 71 -4.51 32.33 5.58
CA GLY A 71 -3.39 33.23 5.85
C GLY A 71 -2.08 32.88 5.15
N LYS A 72 -2.09 32.05 4.10
CA LYS A 72 -0.91 31.80 3.27
C LYS A 72 -0.57 33.05 2.44
N GLY A 73 0.70 33.41 2.42
CA GLY A 73 1.17 34.62 1.74
C GLY A 73 1.21 34.53 0.21
N THR A 74 1.46 35.67 -0.45
CA THR A 74 1.53 35.80 -1.93
C THR A 74 2.57 34.88 -2.58
N GLY A 75 3.69 34.60 -1.89
CA GLY A 75 4.70 33.65 -2.36
C GLY A 75 4.13 32.21 -2.51
N PHE A 76 3.27 31.80 -1.58
CA PHE A 76 2.56 30.53 -1.68
C PHE A 76 1.60 30.52 -2.87
N ALA A 77 0.81 31.59 -3.07
CA ALA A 77 -0.12 31.68 -4.19
C ALA A 77 0.59 31.56 -5.54
N ARG A 78 1.75 32.21 -5.72
CA ARG A 78 2.56 32.11 -6.93
C ARG A 78 3.07 30.69 -7.17
N TRP A 79 3.57 30.03 -6.13
CA TRP A 79 3.98 28.62 -6.21
C TRP A 79 2.78 27.71 -6.56
N ALA A 80 1.63 27.90 -5.91
CA ALA A 80 0.45 27.08 -6.12
C ALA A 80 -0.11 27.20 -7.55
N LYS A 81 -0.08 28.40 -8.15
CA LYS A 81 -0.45 28.60 -9.58
C LYS A 81 0.45 27.78 -10.51
N GLN A 82 1.76 27.78 -10.30
CA GLN A 82 2.69 26.99 -11.10
C GLN A 82 2.49 25.48 -10.87
N HIS A 83 2.23 25.09 -9.63
CA HIS A 83 1.93 23.71 -9.27
C HIS A 83 0.64 23.23 -9.98
N ASN A 84 -0.45 23.99 -9.86
CA ASN A 84 -1.74 23.64 -10.46
C ASN A 84 -1.64 23.54 -11.99
N LEU A 85 -0.97 24.47 -12.66
CA LEU A 85 -0.77 24.40 -14.11
C LEU A 85 -0.06 23.11 -14.53
N LYS A 86 0.99 22.73 -13.79
CA LYS A 86 1.74 21.51 -14.07
C LYS A 86 0.92 20.24 -13.81
N GLU A 87 0.21 20.20 -12.70
CA GLU A 87 -0.59 19.02 -12.33
C GLU A 87 -1.85 18.90 -13.22
N MET A 88 -2.44 20.01 -13.64
CA MET A 88 -3.53 19.99 -14.62
C MET A 88 -3.07 19.47 -15.98
N SER A 89 -1.92 19.94 -16.47
CA SER A 89 -1.34 19.39 -17.70
C SER A 89 -1.14 17.86 -17.63
N ARG A 90 -0.64 17.34 -16.51
CA ARG A 90 -0.49 15.89 -16.29
C ARG A 90 -1.83 15.18 -16.21
N THR A 91 -2.82 15.80 -15.57
CA THR A 91 -4.18 15.26 -15.51
C THR A 91 -4.76 15.12 -16.91
N LEU A 92 -4.60 16.14 -17.77
CA LEU A 92 -5.08 16.08 -19.16
C LEU A 92 -4.38 14.98 -19.98
N VAL A 93 -3.06 14.81 -19.81
CA VAL A 93 -2.32 13.70 -20.44
C VAL A 93 -2.88 12.37 -19.99
N PHE A 94 -3.10 12.17 -18.68
CA PHE A 94 -3.73 10.96 -18.14
C PHE A 94 -5.11 10.68 -18.75
N LEU A 95 -5.96 11.71 -18.90
CA LEU A 95 -7.28 11.57 -19.53
C LEU A 95 -7.17 11.13 -20.99
N GLN A 96 -6.23 11.73 -21.71
CA GLN A 96 -6.00 11.42 -23.12
C GLN A 96 -5.50 9.98 -23.29
N GLU A 97 -4.53 9.55 -22.49
CA GLU A 97 -3.97 8.18 -22.49
C GLU A 97 -5.04 7.13 -22.16
N ASN A 98 -5.95 7.46 -21.23
CA ASN A 98 -7.05 6.59 -20.84
C ASN A 98 -8.30 6.77 -21.70
N LYS A 99 -8.27 7.63 -22.74
CA LYS A 99 -9.37 7.91 -23.67
C LYS A 99 -10.65 8.35 -22.95
N ILE A 100 -10.52 9.21 -21.94
CA ILE A 100 -11.64 9.77 -21.20
C ILE A 100 -11.93 11.15 -21.81
N GLY A 101 -13.05 11.27 -22.52
CA GLY A 101 -13.41 12.47 -23.29
C GLY A 101 -14.53 13.30 -22.66
N SER A 102 -15.23 12.78 -21.65
CA SER A 102 -16.32 13.50 -20.98
C SER A 102 -16.34 13.29 -19.48
N ILE A 103 -17.10 14.12 -18.76
CA ILE A 103 -17.30 14.01 -17.32
C ILE A 103 -18.09 12.72 -16.99
N GLU A 104 -19.05 12.37 -17.82
CA GLU A 104 -19.85 11.16 -17.69
C GLU A 104 -18.98 9.90 -17.80
N GLU A 105 -18.11 9.83 -18.80
CA GLU A 105 -17.13 8.74 -18.94
C GLU A 105 -16.18 8.66 -17.77
N MET A 106 -15.75 9.81 -17.23
CA MET A 106 -14.93 9.85 -16.02
C MET A 106 -15.67 9.25 -14.84
N GLN A 107 -16.94 9.65 -14.62
CA GLN A 107 -17.74 9.13 -13.51
C GLN A 107 -17.94 7.61 -13.63
N GLU A 108 -18.28 7.12 -14.81
CA GLU A 108 -18.41 5.68 -15.06
C GLU A 108 -17.12 4.92 -14.76
N ARG A 109 -15.97 5.47 -15.13
CA ARG A 109 -14.66 4.86 -14.84
C ARG A 109 -14.34 4.85 -13.35
N VAL A 110 -14.64 5.96 -12.66
CA VAL A 110 -14.46 6.08 -11.19
C VAL A 110 -15.34 5.04 -10.48
N ASP A 111 -16.62 4.94 -10.88
CA ASP A 111 -17.57 4.01 -10.27
C ASP A 111 -17.15 2.55 -10.51
N ALA A 112 -16.76 2.21 -11.73
CA ALA A 112 -16.26 0.87 -12.07
C ALA A 112 -15.00 0.49 -11.31
N ALA A 113 -14.01 1.40 -11.23
CA ALA A 113 -12.77 1.17 -10.48
C ALA A 113 -13.02 1.05 -8.98
N THR A 114 -13.94 1.86 -8.45
CA THR A 114 -14.34 1.82 -7.04
C THR A 114 -15.04 0.51 -6.70
N ALA A 115 -15.98 0.08 -7.53
CA ALA A 115 -16.69 -1.19 -7.37
C ALA A 115 -15.71 -2.37 -7.39
N ARG A 116 -14.78 -2.39 -8.35
CA ARG A 116 -13.74 -3.43 -8.43
C ARG A 116 -12.83 -3.47 -7.20
N TYR A 117 -12.40 -2.31 -6.71
CA TYR A 117 -11.60 -2.22 -5.48
C TYR A 117 -12.36 -2.79 -4.28
N HIS A 118 -13.64 -2.45 -4.12
CA HIS A 118 -14.47 -2.96 -3.03
C HIS A 118 -14.70 -4.47 -3.14
N GLU A 119 -15.04 -4.98 -4.31
CA GLU A 119 -15.24 -6.41 -4.56
C GLU A 119 -14.00 -7.24 -4.16
N LEU A 120 -12.82 -6.82 -4.63
CA LEU A 120 -11.57 -7.47 -4.26
C LEU A 120 -11.27 -7.36 -2.76
N GLY A 121 -11.53 -6.20 -2.16
CA GLY A 121 -11.38 -5.96 -0.73
C GLY A 121 -12.29 -6.86 0.11
N ASP A 122 -13.54 -6.98 -0.25
CA ASP A 122 -14.52 -7.81 0.46
C ASP A 122 -14.22 -9.31 0.30
N SER A 123 -13.76 -9.73 -0.88
CA SER A 123 -13.28 -11.09 -1.10
C SER A 123 -12.07 -11.44 -0.21
N ILE A 124 -11.12 -10.51 -0.04
CA ILE A 124 -9.97 -10.67 0.86
C ILE A 124 -10.43 -10.75 2.31
N LYS A 125 -11.31 -9.84 2.76
CA LYS A 125 -11.87 -9.84 4.13
C LYS A 125 -12.64 -11.12 4.43
N ALA A 126 -13.44 -11.62 3.48
CA ALA A 126 -14.15 -12.89 3.63
C ALA A 126 -13.18 -14.05 3.83
N SER A 127 -12.10 -14.08 3.03
CA SER A 127 -11.04 -15.08 3.19
C SER A 127 -10.34 -14.97 4.55
N GLU A 128 -10.06 -13.78 5.03
CA GLU A 128 -9.45 -13.51 6.34
C GLU A 128 -10.34 -13.98 7.50
N LYS A 129 -11.63 -13.65 7.42
CA LYS A 129 -12.62 -14.10 8.39
C LYS A 129 -12.66 -15.64 8.46
N ARG A 130 -12.74 -16.29 7.30
CA ARG A 130 -12.77 -17.76 7.24
C ARG A 130 -11.48 -18.40 7.75
N LEU A 131 -10.32 -17.82 7.45
CA LEU A 131 -9.04 -18.28 8.01
C LEU A 131 -9.01 -18.20 9.54
N ALA A 132 -9.54 -17.13 10.12
CA ALA A 132 -9.65 -16.98 11.57
C ALA A 132 -10.60 -18.01 12.18
N GLU A 133 -11.77 -18.24 11.58
CA GLU A 133 -12.73 -19.26 12.01
C GLU A 133 -12.11 -20.65 12.00
N ILE A 134 -11.39 -21.02 10.92
CA ILE A 134 -10.70 -22.31 10.82
C ILE A 134 -9.65 -22.45 11.92
N ALA A 135 -8.87 -21.40 12.20
CA ALA A 135 -7.85 -21.44 13.24
C ALA A 135 -8.43 -21.66 14.62
N VAL A 136 -9.54 -20.98 14.95
CA VAL A 136 -10.27 -21.14 16.22
C VAL A 136 -10.88 -22.54 16.32
N LEU A 137 -11.56 -22.99 15.27
CA LEU A 137 -12.17 -24.32 15.24
C LEU A 137 -11.14 -25.45 15.42
N LYS A 138 -9.99 -25.33 14.73
CA LYS A 138 -8.87 -26.26 14.90
C LYS A 138 -8.40 -26.33 16.35
N ALA A 139 -8.22 -25.17 16.99
CA ALA A 139 -7.81 -25.10 18.39
C ALA A 139 -8.82 -25.83 19.29
N HIS A 140 -10.11 -25.64 19.08
CA HIS A 140 -11.17 -26.33 19.83
C HIS A 140 -11.16 -27.84 19.59
N ILE A 141 -11.00 -28.30 18.35
CA ILE A 141 -10.93 -29.75 18.03
C ILE A 141 -9.71 -30.38 18.71
N ILE A 142 -8.55 -29.75 18.67
CA ILE A 142 -7.34 -30.25 19.32
C ILE A 142 -7.51 -30.30 20.84
N ASN A 143 -8.05 -29.24 21.44
CA ASN A 143 -8.31 -29.18 22.88
C ASN A 143 -9.31 -30.22 23.30
N TYR A 144 -10.41 -30.40 22.56
CA TYR A 144 -11.41 -31.44 22.81
C TYR A 144 -10.80 -32.85 22.82
N ALA A 145 -10.01 -33.16 21.79
CA ALA A 145 -9.35 -34.47 21.68
C ALA A 145 -8.35 -34.71 22.82
N LYS A 146 -7.54 -33.72 23.19
CA LYS A 146 -6.58 -33.85 24.30
C LYS A 146 -7.25 -34.00 25.67
N THR A 147 -8.34 -33.29 25.90
CA THR A 147 -9.00 -33.25 27.23
C THR A 147 -10.08 -34.28 27.39
N ARG A 148 -10.48 -35.00 26.31
CA ARG A 148 -11.50 -36.04 26.34
C ARG A 148 -11.25 -37.12 27.38
N PRO A 149 -10.05 -37.71 27.51
CA PRO A 149 -9.80 -38.74 28.51
C PRO A 149 -10.06 -38.26 29.95
N VAL A 150 -9.63 -37.03 30.28
CA VAL A 150 -9.83 -36.40 31.58
C VAL A 150 -11.32 -36.14 31.83
N TYR A 151 -12.04 -35.66 30.83
CA TYR A 151 -13.48 -35.41 30.97
C TYR A 151 -14.30 -36.70 31.10
N ASP A 152 -13.91 -37.77 30.40
CA ASP A 152 -14.54 -39.08 30.56
C ASP A 152 -14.29 -39.68 31.95
N ALA A 153 -13.09 -39.50 32.53
CA ALA A 153 -12.80 -39.84 33.91
C ALA A 153 -13.63 -39.03 34.90
N TYR A 154 -13.75 -37.69 34.69
CA TYR A 154 -14.61 -36.82 35.51
C TYR A 154 -16.06 -37.28 35.52
N ARG A 155 -16.62 -37.68 34.37
CA ARG A 155 -17.96 -38.24 34.26
C ARG A 155 -18.11 -39.56 35.01
N LYS A 156 -17.10 -40.45 34.94
CA LYS A 156 -17.09 -41.73 35.66
C LYS A 156 -17.06 -41.53 37.18
N THR A 157 -16.44 -40.46 37.69
CA THR A 157 -16.42 -40.15 39.12
C THR A 157 -17.72 -39.50 39.63
N GLY A 158 -18.77 -39.46 38.80
CA GLY A 158 -20.03 -38.80 39.16
C GLY A 158 -19.91 -37.29 39.32
N TYR A 159 -19.02 -36.65 38.58
CA TYR A 159 -18.76 -35.19 38.62
C TYR A 159 -18.23 -34.73 39.98
N SER A 160 -17.32 -35.48 40.57
CA SER A 160 -16.69 -35.19 41.88
C SER A 160 -16.06 -33.78 41.90
N LYS A 161 -16.38 -32.99 42.94
CA LYS A 161 -15.81 -31.64 43.14
C LYS A 161 -14.27 -31.69 43.29
N ARG A 162 -13.76 -32.70 44.04
CA ARG A 162 -12.31 -32.88 44.22
C ARG A 162 -11.59 -33.15 42.90
N PHE A 163 -12.17 -33.97 42.03
CA PHE A 163 -11.61 -34.26 40.72
C PHE A 163 -11.65 -32.99 39.82
N LEU A 164 -12.76 -32.23 39.89
CA LEU A 164 -12.88 -30.95 39.16
C LEU A 164 -11.79 -29.94 39.58
N GLU A 165 -11.50 -29.82 40.86
CA GLU A 165 -10.47 -28.90 41.37
C GLU A 165 -9.07 -29.28 40.86
N THR A 166 -8.78 -30.58 40.85
CA THR A 166 -7.48 -31.11 40.39
C THR A 166 -7.27 -30.91 38.88
N HIS A 167 -8.33 -31.04 38.07
CA HIS A 167 -8.30 -31.03 36.61
C HIS A 167 -9.12 -29.85 36.02
N ARG A 168 -9.18 -28.73 36.73
CA ARG A 168 -10.05 -27.61 36.40
C ARG A 168 -9.79 -27.07 34.99
N THR A 169 -8.51 -26.94 34.61
CA THR A 169 -8.11 -26.39 33.31
C THR A 169 -8.59 -27.28 32.16
N GLU A 170 -8.32 -28.57 32.23
CA GLU A 170 -8.68 -29.51 31.16
C GLU A 170 -10.20 -29.63 31.02
N ILE A 171 -10.93 -29.70 32.17
CA ILE A 171 -12.39 -29.77 32.14
C ILE A 171 -13.01 -28.49 31.59
N THR A 172 -12.44 -27.31 31.91
CA THR A 172 -12.91 -26.04 31.39
C THR A 172 -12.67 -25.95 29.89
N LEU A 173 -11.46 -26.32 29.41
CA LEU A 173 -11.14 -26.37 27.98
C LEU A 173 -12.07 -27.34 27.22
N HIS A 174 -12.35 -28.49 27.78
CA HIS A 174 -13.28 -29.48 27.17
C HIS A 174 -14.68 -28.89 27.01
N LYS A 175 -15.22 -28.29 28.06
CA LYS A 175 -16.54 -27.64 28.05
C LYS A 175 -16.59 -26.47 27.07
N ALA A 176 -15.54 -25.62 27.02
CA ALA A 176 -15.47 -24.52 26.09
C ALA A 176 -15.44 -25.00 24.61
N ALA A 177 -14.66 -26.06 24.33
CA ALA A 177 -14.63 -26.65 23.01
C ALA A 177 -16.01 -27.20 22.61
N LYS A 178 -16.69 -27.91 23.52
CA LYS A 178 -18.03 -28.46 23.27
C LYS A 178 -19.05 -27.32 23.01
N ALA A 179 -19.03 -26.26 23.82
CA ALA A 179 -19.92 -25.11 23.64
C ALA A 179 -19.69 -24.44 22.26
N ALA A 180 -18.44 -24.30 21.84
CA ALA A 180 -18.11 -23.75 20.51
C ALA A 180 -18.63 -24.64 19.35
N PHE A 181 -18.64 -25.96 19.52
CA PHE A 181 -19.22 -26.89 18.52
C PHE A 181 -20.74 -26.78 18.47
N ASP A 182 -21.37 -26.67 19.63
CA ASP A 182 -22.83 -26.52 19.75
C ASP A 182 -23.28 -25.18 19.15
N GLU A 183 -22.54 -24.10 19.39
CA GLU A 183 -22.78 -22.77 18.80
C GLU A 183 -22.61 -22.77 17.28
N ALA A 184 -21.60 -23.49 16.79
CA ALA A 184 -21.37 -23.66 15.36
C ALA A 184 -22.31 -24.66 14.70
N ASN A 185 -23.27 -25.25 15.42
CA ASN A 185 -24.22 -26.30 14.95
C ASN A 185 -23.53 -27.49 14.25
N LEU A 186 -22.36 -27.89 14.70
CA LEU A 186 -21.57 -28.94 14.09
C LEU A 186 -22.10 -30.34 14.55
N LYS A 187 -22.83 -31.00 13.67
CA LYS A 187 -23.28 -32.39 13.90
C LYS A 187 -22.11 -33.39 13.91
N THR A 188 -21.10 -33.13 13.09
CA THR A 188 -19.88 -33.92 12.97
C THR A 188 -18.67 -33.02 12.96
N LEU A 189 -17.62 -33.40 13.68
CA LEU A 189 -16.39 -32.61 13.71
C LEU A 189 -15.59 -32.87 12.42
N PRO A 190 -15.19 -31.82 11.69
CA PRO A 190 -14.32 -31.96 10.53
C PRO A 190 -12.93 -32.46 10.95
N LYS A 191 -12.25 -33.15 10.05
CA LYS A 191 -10.89 -33.61 10.31
C LYS A 191 -9.93 -32.43 10.24
N VAL A 192 -8.97 -32.40 11.17
CA VAL A 192 -7.93 -31.34 11.19
C VAL A 192 -7.21 -31.22 9.85
N LYS A 193 -6.94 -32.34 9.15
CA LYS A 193 -6.31 -32.36 7.83
C LYS A 193 -7.16 -31.64 6.76
N GLU A 194 -8.47 -31.75 6.81
CA GLU A 194 -9.39 -31.07 5.88
C GLU A 194 -9.38 -29.57 6.13
N LEU A 195 -9.39 -29.16 7.40
CA LEU A 195 -9.25 -27.75 7.79
C LEU A 195 -7.90 -27.16 7.40
N ASP A 196 -6.81 -27.94 7.49
CA ASP A 196 -5.48 -27.51 7.05
C ASP A 196 -5.41 -27.33 5.53
N ALA A 197 -6.05 -28.22 4.78
CA ALA A 197 -6.13 -28.10 3.33
C ALA A 197 -6.95 -26.86 2.91
N GLU A 198 -8.11 -26.63 3.55
CA GLU A 198 -8.95 -25.44 3.32
C GLU A 198 -8.18 -24.16 3.67
N TYR A 199 -7.51 -24.13 4.82
CA TYR A 199 -6.69 -23.02 5.26
C TYR A 199 -5.58 -22.68 4.25
N SER A 200 -4.83 -23.68 3.80
CA SER A 200 -3.75 -23.51 2.84
C SER A 200 -4.26 -23.00 1.49
N LYS A 201 -5.40 -23.52 1.02
CA LYS A 201 -6.06 -23.06 -0.21
C LYS A 201 -6.47 -21.58 -0.10
N LEU A 202 -7.21 -21.22 0.94
CA LEU A 202 -7.65 -19.83 1.17
C LEU A 202 -6.48 -18.86 1.31
N LEU A 203 -5.40 -19.26 1.98
CA LEU A 203 -4.21 -18.45 2.13
C LEU A 203 -3.53 -18.19 0.78
N THR A 204 -3.47 -19.21 -0.08
CA THR A 204 -2.89 -19.11 -1.42
C THR A 204 -3.75 -18.20 -2.31
N GLU A 205 -5.06 -18.39 -2.30
CA GLU A 205 -6.02 -17.55 -3.04
C GLU A 205 -5.96 -16.10 -2.60
N LYS A 206 -5.93 -15.83 -1.28
CA LYS A 206 -5.75 -14.49 -0.73
C LYS A 206 -4.47 -13.83 -1.24
N LYS A 207 -3.34 -14.57 -1.18
CA LYS A 207 -2.05 -14.07 -1.69
C LYS A 207 -2.08 -13.75 -3.18
N ALA A 208 -2.76 -14.58 -3.98
CA ALA A 208 -2.91 -14.38 -5.41
C ALA A 208 -3.77 -13.14 -5.76
N ARG A 209 -4.80 -12.83 -4.96
CA ARG A 209 -5.68 -11.66 -5.17
C ARG A 209 -5.05 -10.34 -4.71
N TYR A 210 -4.06 -10.37 -3.84
CA TYR A 210 -3.48 -9.16 -3.25
C TYR A 210 -2.82 -8.20 -4.27
N PRO A 211 -2.08 -8.67 -5.30
CA PRO A 211 -1.58 -7.81 -6.36
C PRO A 211 -2.69 -7.09 -7.13
N ASP A 212 -3.78 -7.78 -7.45
CA ASP A 212 -4.92 -7.20 -8.17
C ASP A 212 -5.65 -6.16 -7.33
N TYR A 213 -5.82 -6.42 -6.03
CA TYR A 213 -6.35 -5.45 -5.08
C TYR A 213 -5.51 -4.18 -5.01
N ARG A 214 -4.17 -4.31 -5.01
CA ARG A 214 -3.26 -3.15 -5.00
C ARG A 214 -3.37 -2.35 -6.29
N LYS A 215 -3.43 -3.02 -7.45
CA LYS A 215 -3.62 -2.36 -8.74
C LYS A 215 -4.98 -1.65 -8.82
N ALA A 216 -6.07 -2.31 -8.41
CA ALA A 216 -7.39 -1.70 -8.38
C ALA A 216 -7.44 -0.47 -7.44
N LYS A 217 -6.76 -0.54 -6.29
CA LYS A 217 -6.63 0.61 -5.39
C LYS A 217 -5.90 1.78 -6.03
N GLU A 218 -4.80 1.52 -6.71
CA GLU A 218 -4.02 2.56 -7.40
C GLU A 218 -4.82 3.20 -8.53
N GLU A 219 -5.47 2.39 -9.37
CA GLU A 219 -6.33 2.84 -10.46
C GLU A 219 -7.49 3.73 -9.95
N MET A 220 -8.21 3.25 -8.93
CA MET A 220 -9.27 4.03 -8.28
C MET A 220 -8.74 5.38 -7.76
N GLN A 221 -7.59 5.38 -7.08
CA GLN A 221 -7.02 6.60 -6.52
C GLN A 221 -6.57 7.59 -7.60
N GLU A 222 -6.06 7.12 -8.74
CA GLU A 222 -5.66 7.96 -9.86
C GLU A 222 -6.89 8.59 -10.53
N LEU A 223 -7.94 7.81 -10.80
CA LEU A 223 -9.19 8.30 -11.36
C LEU A 223 -9.88 9.32 -10.45
N LEU A 224 -10.00 9.04 -9.15
CA LEU A 224 -10.57 9.98 -8.17
C LEU A 224 -9.76 11.28 -8.10
N ARG A 225 -8.43 11.21 -8.19
CA ARG A 225 -7.57 12.38 -8.20
C ARG A 225 -7.76 13.20 -9.47
N ALA A 226 -7.86 12.53 -10.64
CA ALA A 226 -8.13 13.20 -11.90
C ALA A 226 -9.50 13.89 -11.89
N GLN A 227 -10.55 13.20 -11.42
CA GLN A 227 -11.89 13.76 -11.25
C GLN A 227 -11.86 15.03 -10.38
N LYS A 228 -11.21 14.94 -9.22
CA LYS A 228 -11.13 16.08 -8.30
C LYS A 228 -10.34 17.27 -8.89
N ASN A 229 -9.28 17.00 -9.65
CA ASN A 229 -8.52 18.05 -10.32
C ASN A 229 -9.38 18.76 -11.39
N ILE A 230 -10.20 18.02 -12.12
CA ILE A 230 -11.13 18.59 -13.11
C ILE A 230 -12.20 19.43 -12.43
N GLU A 231 -12.81 18.94 -11.36
CA GLU A 231 -13.80 19.69 -10.58
C GLU A 231 -13.22 21.02 -10.08
N LEU A 232 -12.05 21.00 -9.44
CA LEU A 232 -11.40 22.22 -8.95
C LEU A 232 -11.03 23.19 -10.06
N PHE A 233 -10.59 22.69 -11.21
CA PHE A 233 -10.27 23.53 -12.36
C PHE A 233 -11.50 24.29 -12.89
N PHE A 234 -12.64 23.61 -13.05
CA PHE A 234 -13.88 24.23 -13.50
C PHE A 234 -14.51 25.14 -12.44
N ASP A 235 -14.33 24.85 -11.15
CA ASP A 235 -14.80 25.72 -10.07
C ASP A 235 -14.00 27.03 -10.01
N GLU A 236 -12.68 26.99 -10.23
CA GLU A 236 -11.83 28.20 -10.33
C GLU A 236 -12.23 29.04 -11.57
N GLU A 237 -12.62 28.41 -12.70
CA GLU A 237 -13.04 29.14 -13.90
C GLU A 237 -14.41 29.81 -13.73
N LYS A 238 -15.31 29.26 -12.93
CA LYS A 238 -16.64 29.84 -12.64
C LYS A 238 -16.60 31.06 -11.71
N ASN A 239 -15.51 31.25 -10.91
CA ASN A 239 -15.33 32.35 -9.97
C ASN A 239 -14.10 33.24 -10.27
N PRO A 240 -13.96 33.83 -11.46
CA PRO A 240 -12.81 34.67 -11.82
C PRO A 240 -12.77 36.00 -11.07
N GLU A 241 -13.91 36.51 -10.59
CA GLU A 241 -14.03 37.88 -10.06
C GLU A 241 -13.37 38.13 -8.71
N GLN A 242 -13.00 37.11 -7.96
CA GLN A 242 -12.31 37.26 -6.66
C GLN A 242 -10.78 37.40 -6.78
N THR A 243 -10.22 37.24 -7.95
CA THR A 243 -8.76 37.31 -8.17
C THR A 243 -8.23 38.71 -8.51
N GLU A 244 -9.08 39.69 -8.85
CA GLU A 244 -8.63 41.02 -9.29
C GLU A 244 -8.66 42.11 -8.21
N HIS A 245 -9.24 41.90 -7.04
CA HIS A 245 -9.42 42.93 -6.00
C HIS A 245 -8.36 42.91 -4.89
N SER A 246 -7.16 42.37 -5.14
CA SER A 246 -6.00 42.53 -4.24
C SER A 246 -4.79 43.09 -5.01
N ARG A 247 -4.94 44.33 -5.43
CA ARG A 247 -3.80 45.22 -5.77
C ARG A 247 -3.60 46.25 -4.70
#